data_42e14e8f48246fd4dd37834896344b27
#
_entry.id   42e14e8f48246fd4dd37834896344b27
#
_cell.length_a   1.000
_cell.length_b   1.000
_cell.length_c   1.000
_cell.angle_alpha   90.00
_cell.angle_beta   90.00
_cell.angle_gamma   90.00
#
_symmetry.space_group_name_H-M   'P 1'
#
loop_
_entity.id
_entity.type
_entity.pdbx_description
1 polymer ?
#
loop_
_entity_poly.entity_id
_entity_poly.type
_entity_poly.pdbx_seq_one_letter_code
_entity_poly.pdbx_strand_id
1 'polypeptide(L)'
;MAASAPTLGPAVIVVALYDIEAADRDFFLDLVRTDIEITRGKPGCLWYSLAEDVVEDNVFRLSEGWATREDLEAHFVSEPFQRTVAAVSTLTLRDRVAYLYNISGAEFTNLPASAE
;
A
#
# COMPACT_ATOMS: atom_id res chain seq x y z
N MET A 1 -0.11 -10.59 24.56
CA MET A 1 -0.40 -10.89 24.10
C MET A 1 -0.41 -11.28 23.20
N ALA A 2 -0.36 -11.59 23.51
CA ALA A 2 -0.29 -12.00 22.68
C ALA A 2 -0.65 -11.66 21.70
N ALA A 3 0.17 -11.42 21.41
CA ALA A 3 -0.16 -10.91 20.39
C ALA A 3 -1.01 -11.65 19.81
N SER A 4 -1.92 -11.39 20.08
CA SER A 4 -2.78 -12.09 19.51
C SER A 4 -2.82 -11.96 18.11
N ALA A 5 -3.12 -12.96 17.48
CA ALA A 5 -3.38 -12.94 16.10
C ALA A 5 -4.52 -12.00 15.84
N PRO A 6 -4.47 -11.29 14.78
CA PRO A 6 -5.58 -10.45 14.43
C PRO A 6 -6.78 -11.32 14.17
N THR A 7 -7.83 -11.05 14.85
CA THR A 7 -9.08 -11.76 14.63
C THR A 7 -9.89 -11.08 13.58
N LEU A 8 -9.59 -9.80 13.30
CA LEU A 8 -10.30 -9.06 12.29
C LEU A 8 -9.30 -8.57 11.31
N GLY A 9 -9.42 -8.97 10.14
CA GLY A 9 -8.60 -8.43 9.07
C GLY A 9 -9.19 -7.16 8.52
N PRO A 10 -8.60 -6.60 7.52
CA PRO A 10 -9.17 -5.47 6.82
C PRO A 10 -10.42 -5.88 6.05
N ALA A 11 -11.28 -4.92 5.78
CA ALA A 11 -12.41 -5.15 4.89
C ALA A 11 -11.98 -5.09 3.44
N VAL A 12 -10.99 -4.27 3.13
CA VAL A 12 -10.45 -4.14 1.77
C VAL A 12 -8.93 -4.04 1.83
N ILE A 13 -8.29 -4.58 0.80
CA ILE A 13 -6.85 -4.47 0.59
C ILE A 13 -6.63 -3.96 -0.81
N VAL A 14 -5.71 -3.01 -0.97
CA VAL A 14 -5.29 -2.55 -2.29
C VAL A 14 -3.83 -2.94 -2.47
N VAL A 15 -3.52 -3.49 -3.64
CA VAL A 15 -2.16 -3.86 -4.00
C VAL A 15 -1.87 -3.20 -5.34
N ALA A 16 -0.76 -2.49 -5.42
CA ALA A 16 -0.38 -1.82 -6.66
C ALA A 16 1.06 -2.13 -6.99
N LEU A 17 1.36 -2.15 -8.29
CA LEU A 17 2.70 -2.32 -8.78
C LEU A 17 3.05 -1.10 -9.61
N TYR A 18 4.26 -0.59 -9.42
CA TYR A 18 4.79 0.53 -10.19
C TYR A 18 6.13 0.12 -10.77
N ASP A 19 6.28 0.26 -12.07
CA ASP A 19 7.57 0.07 -12.72
C ASP A 19 8.04 1.45 -13.15
N ILE A 20 9.08 1.95 -12.49
CA ILE A 20 9.48 3.35 -12.57
C ILE A 20 10.73 3.48 -13.42
N GLU A 21 10.79 4.51 -14.26
CA GLU A 21 12.03 4.83 -14.94
C GLU A 21 13.08 5.21 -13.90
N ALA A 22 14.30 4.74 -14.09
CA ALA A 22 15.36 5.00 -13.11
C ALA A 22 15.57 6.49 -12.86
N ALA A 23 15.40 7.30 -13.90
CA ALA A 23 15.60 8.75 -13.76
C ALA A 23 14.57 9.39 -12.84
N ASP A 24 13.39 8.77 -12.67
CA ASP A 24 12.31 9.32 -11.86
C ASP A 24 12.27 8.72 -10.46
N ARG A 25 13.17 7.80 -10.17
CA ARG A 25 13.12 7.03 -8.93
C ARG A 25 13.12 7.92 -7.68
N ASP A 26 14.07 8.85 -7.59
CA ASP A 26 14.18 9.66 -6.38
C ASP A 26 12.98 10.56 -6.19
N PHE A 27 12.49 11.13 -7.28
CA PHE A 27 11.31 11.98 -7.22
C PHE A 27 10.09 11.18 -6.76
N PHE A 28 9.92 9.98 -7.33
CA PHE A 28 8.83 9.09 -6.96
C PHE A 28 8.88 8.74 -5.48
N LEU A 29 10.06 8.35 -4.99
CA LEU A 29 10.20 7.97 -3.59
C LEU A 29 9.92 9.12 -2.65
N ASP A 30 10.35 10.34 -3.00
CA ASP A 30 10.07 11.49 -2.15
C ASP A 30 8.57 11.80 -2.10
N LEU A 31 7.89 11.72 -3.24
CA LEU A 31 6.45 11.93 -3.28
C LEU A 31 5.70 10.93 -2.43
N VAL A 32 5.98 9.64 -2.64
CA VAL A 32 5.19 8.62 -1.96
C VAL A 32 5.54 8.53 -0.49
N ARG A 33 6.78 8.87 -0.11
CA ARG A 33 7.15 8.84 1.31
C ARG A 33 6.26 9.79 2.12
N THR A 34 6.06 11.00 1.62
CA THR A 34 5.19 11.96 2.30
C THR A 34 3.76 11.45 2.36
N ASP A 35 3.27 10.91 1.26
CA ASP A 35 1.91 10.37 1.23
C ASP A 35 1.74 9.22 2.20
N ILE A 36 2.73 8.33 2.27
CA ILE A 36 2.70 7.20 3.18
C ILE A 36 2.63 7.68 4.63
N GLU A 37 3.45 8.67 4.98
CA GLU A 37 3.46 9.19 6.35
C GLU A 37 2.11 9.79 6.73
N ILE A 38 1.51 10.55 5.81
CA ILE A 38 0.20 11.14 6.06
C ILE A 38 -0.85 10.05 6.17
N THR A 39 -0.83 9.09 5.23
CA THR A 39 -1.87 8.08 5.14
C THR A 39 -1.88 7.15 6.34
N ARG A 40 -0.72 6.84 6.89
CA ARG A 40 -0.63 5.98 8.06
C ARG A 40 -1.34 6.55 9.27
N GLY A 41 -1.57 7.85 9.31
CA GLY A 41 -2.31 8.48 10.40
C GLY A 41 -3.80 8.58 10.16
N LYS A 42 -4.32 8.13 9.04
CA LYS A 42 -5.73 8.26 8.73
C LYS A 42 -6.57 7.21 9.45
N PRO A 43 -7.82 7.56 9.80
CA PRO A 43 -8.71 6.58 10.43
C PRO A 43 -8.88 5.36 9.55
N GLY A 44 -8.82 4.19 10.15
CA GLY A 44 -9.06 2.94 9.44
C GLY A 44 -7.90 2.45 8.61
N CYS A 45 -6.81 3.19 8.51
CA CYS A 45 -5.62 2.70 7.81
C CYS A 45 -4.91 1.70 8.69
N LEU A 46 -4.94 0.43 8.29
CA LEU A 46 -4.31 -0.63 9.07
C LEU A 46 -2.84 -0.78 8.70
N TRP A 47 -2.52 -0.62 7.44
CA TRP A 47 -1.14 -0.52 6.97
C TRP A 47 -1.12 0.18 5.61
N TYR A 48 0.03 0.76 5.29
CA TYR A 48 0.27 1.44 4.02
C TYR A 48 1.76 1.41 3.79
N SER A 49 2.22 0.55 2.89
CA SER A 49 3.64 0.24 2.75
C SER A 49 4.04 0.13 1.30
N LEU A 50 5.23 0.64 1.01
CA LEU A 50 5.82 0.50 -0.32
C LEU A 50 7.14 -0.22 -0.17
N ALA A 51 7.39 -1.18 -1.05
CA ALA A 51 8.64 -1.92 -1.02
C ALA A 51 9.15 -2.13 -2.43
N GLU A 52 10.47 -2.07 -2.58
CA GLU A 52 11.08 -2.35 -3.87
C GLU A 52 11.28 -3.85 -4.02
N ASP A 53 11.12 -4.35 -5.23
CA ASP A 53 11.35 -5.75 -5.52
C ASP A 53 12.82 -6.07 -5.29
N VAL A 54 13.11 -7.24 -4.73
CA VAL A 54 14.50 -7.59 -4.43
C VAL A 54 15.26 -8.11 -5.64
N VAL A 55 14.54 -8.41 -6.72
CA VAL A 55 15.15 -8.94 -7.94
C VAL A 55 15.19 -7.89 -9.04
N GLU A 56 14.10 -7.11 -9.19
CA GLU A 56 13.99 -6.16 -10.28
C GLU A 56 14.09 -4.73 -9.76
N ASP A 57 15.11 -4.02 -10.19
CA ASP A 57 15.31 -2.63 -9.76
C ASP A 57 14.17 -1.75 -10.24
N ASN A 58 13.80 -0.78 -9.43
CA ASN A 58 12.81 0.24 -9.76
C ASN A 58 11.39 -0.29 -9.92
N VAL A 59 11.15 -1.52 -9.50
CA VAL A 59 9.81 -2.09 -9.43
C VAL A 59 9.38 -2.07 -7.97
N PHE A 60 8.26 -1.38 -7.71
CA PHE A 60 7.77 -1.18 -6.35
C PHE A 60 6.38 -1.75 -6.20
N ARG A 61 6.08 -2.28 -5.03
CA ARG A 61 4.74 -2.73 -4.69
C ARG A 61 4.23 -1.97 -3.49
N LEU A 62 3.04 -1.43 -3.65
CA LEU A 62 2.31 -0.77 -2.57
C LEU A 62 1.29 -1.74 -2.05
N SER A 63 1.18 -1.85 -0.74
CA SER A 63 0.15 -2.65 -0.09
C SER A 63 -0.54 -1.77 0.93
N GLU A 64 -1.85 -1.76 0.93
CA GLU A 64 -2.62 -1.01 1.91
C GLU A 64 -3.79 -1.84 2.38
N GLY A 65 -4.08 -1.74 3.66
CA GLY A 65 -5.22 -2.43 4.25
C GLY A 65 -6.07 -1.44 5.03
N TRP A 66 -7.37 -1.52 4.87
CA TRP A 66 -8.31 -0.58 5.47
C TRP A 66 -9.39 -1.31 6.24
N ALA A 67 -9.70 -0.78 7.43
CA ALA A 67 -10.69 -1.39 8.29
C ALA A 67 -12.06 -1.45 7.65
N THR A 68 -12.43 -0.41 6.89
CA THR A 68 -13.71 -0.37 6.20
C THR A 68 -13.50 0.18 4.79
N ARG A 69 -14.46 -0.12 3.92
CA ARG A 69 -14.42 0.43 2.57
C ARG A 69 -14.59 1.94 2.59
N GLU A 70 -15.40 2.44 3.52
CA GLU A 70 -15.62 3.88 3.64
C GLU A 70 -14.34 4.61 3.97
N ASP A 71 -13.49 4.03 4.82
CA ASP A 71 -12.21 4.64 5.15
C ASP A 71 -11.30 4.72 3.92
N LEU A 72 -11.28 3.66 3.11
CA LEU A 72 -10.53 3.68 1.87
C LEU A 72 -11.06 4.76 0.91
N GLU A 73 -12.37 4.86 0.80
CA GLU A 73 -12.98 5.84 -0.10
C GLU A 73 -12.67 7.26 0.36
N ALA A 74 -12.66 7.49 1.66
CA ALA A 74 -12.26 8.79 2.20
C ALA A 74 -10.80 9.11 1.84
N HIS A 75 -9.94 8.11 1.86
CA HIS A 75 -8.55 8.28 1.45
C HIS A 75 -8.47 8.68 -0.03
N PHE A 76 -9.21 7.99 -0.89
CA PHE A 76 -9.16 8.26 -2.33
C PHE A 76 -9.55 9.69 -2.68
N VAL A 77 -10.50 10.28 -1.95
CA VAL A 77 -10.95 11.64 -2.24
C VAL A 77 -10.20 12.70 -1.45
N SER A 78 -9.28 12.30 -0.58
CA SER A 78 -8.56 13.25 0.25
C SER A 78 -7.62 14.10 -0.59
N GLU A 79 -7.40 15.34 -0.16
CA GLU A 79 -6.54 16.24 -0.89
C GLU A 79 -5.10 15.74 -0.97
N PRO A 80 -4.49 15.23 0.11
CA PRO A 80 -3.12 14.74 0.01
C PRO A 80 -2.96 13.63 -1.02
N PHE A 81 -3.91 12.69 -1.05
CA PHE A 81 -3.85 11.60 -2.02
C PHE A 81 -4.01 12.13 -3.44
N GLN A 82 -4.95 13.05 -3.65
CA GLN A 82 -5.17 13.61 -4.98
C GLN A 82 -3.94 14.37 -5.48
N ARG A 83 -3.24 15.08 -4.59
CA ARG A 83 -2.00 15.75 -4.96
C ARG A 83 -0.92 14.76 -5.36
N THR A 84 -0.80 13.67 -4.61
CA THR A 84 0.19 12.66 -4.92
C THR A 84 -0.11 11.99 -6.25
N VAL A 85 -1.36 11.65 -6.50
CA VAL A 85 -1.76 11.05 -7.77
C VAL A 85 -1.45 12.00 -8.93
N ALA A 86 -1.77 13.28 -8.78
CA ALA A 86 -1.50 14.25 -9.84
C ALA A 86 0.00 14.35 -10.11
N ALA A 87 0.82 14.34 -9.08
CA ALA A 87 2.28 14.43 -9.25
C ALA A 87 2.84 13.15 -9.86
N VAL A 88 2.38 11.98 -9.41
CA VAL A 88 2.84 10.71 -9.96
C VAL A 88 2.45 10.60 -11.43
N SER A 89 1.31 11.16 -11.81
CA SER A 89 0.86 11.08 -13.20
C SER A 89 1.75 11.87 -14.17
N THR A 90 2.64 12.71 -13.64
CA THR A 90 3.60 13.41 -14.51
C THR A 90 4.82 12.56 -14.81
N LEU A 91 4.99 11.44 -14.13
CA LEU A 91 6.16 10.58 -14.34
C LEU A 91 5.94 9.65 -15.52
N THR A 92 7.05 9.21 -16.09
CA THR A 92 6.99 8.21 -17.14
C THR A 92 7.04 6.85 -16.45
N LEU A 93 5.88 6.26 -16.25
CA LEU A 93 5.82 4.92 -15.68
C LEU A 93 5.92 3.92 -16.80
N ARG A 94 6.76 2.90 -16.61
CA ARG A 94 6.84 1.82 -17.57
C ARG A 94 5.64 0.91 -17.44
N ASP A 95 5.12 0.77 -16.24
CA ASP A 95 3.91 0.01 -15.99
C ASP A 95 3.30 0.42 -14.65
N ARG A 96 2.01 0.27 -14.54
CA ARG A 96 1.30 0.48 -13.29
C ARG A 96 0.04 -0.36 -13.29
N VAL A 97 -0.10 -1.21 -12.26
CA VAL A 97 -1.27 -2.07 -12.10
C VAL A 97 -1.72 -1.96 -10.66
N ALA A 98 -3.01 -1.90 -10.44
CA ALA A 98 -3.56 -1.87 -9.08
C ALA A 98 -4.82 -2.70 -9.02
N TYR A 99 -4.97 -3.43 -7.91
CA TYR A 99 -6.15 -4.25 -7.66
C TYR A 99 -6.69 -3.94 -6.28
N LEU A 100 -7.99 -3.92 -6.16
CA LEU A 100 -8.69 -3.81 -4.89
C LEU A 100 -9.33 -5.16 -4.61
N TYR A 101 -9.04 -5.70 -3.43
CA TYR A 101 -9.60 -6.97 -2.98
C TYR A 101 -10.60 -6.70 -1.87
N ASN A 102 -11.80 -7.25 -2.02
CA ASN A 102 -12.79 -7.23 -0.96
C ASN A 102 -12.57 -8.48 -0.11
N ILE A 103 -12.42 -8.28 1.20
CA ILE A 103 -12.03 -9.35 2.09
C ILE A 103 -13.24 -9.83 2.86
N SER A 104 -13.55 -11.11 2.73
CA SER A 104 -14.65 -11.70 3.47
C SER A 104 -14.20 -12.31 4.79
N GLY A 105 -12.90 -12.41 4.99
CA GLY A 105 -12.37 -12.93 6.24
C GLY A 105 -10.87 -13.02 6.16
N ALA A 106 -10.24 -13.21 7.31
CA ALA A 106 -8.80 -13.34 7.39
C ALA A 106 -8.47 -14.47 8.34
N GLU A 107 -7.40 -15.16 8.05
CA GLU A 107 -6.98 -16.27 8.87
C GLU A 107 -5.52 -16.06 9.22
N PHE A 108 -5.22 -16.14 10.51
CA PHE A 108 -3.84 -16.02 10.95
C PHE A 108 -3.11 -17.30 10.62
N THR A 109 -1.95 -17.19 10.03
CA THR A 109 -1.14 -18.36 9.81
C THR A 109 0.24 -18.10 10.37
N ASN A 110 0.70 -19.05 11.16
CA ASN A 110 2.03 -18.96 11.74
C ASN A 110 2.81 -20.10 11.14
N LEU A 111 3.55 -19.79 10.11
CA LEU A 111 4.33 -20.81 9.45
C LEU A 111 5.22 -21.46 10.49
N PRO A 112 5.26 -22.76 10.52
CA PRO A 112 6.07 -23.44 11.48
C PRO A 112 7.47 -23.26 11.11
N ALA A 113 7.98 -22.23 11.59
CA ALA A 113 9.34 -22.02 11.40
C ALA A 113 10.04 -23.14 11.92
N SER A 114 9.53 -23.69 12.75
CA SER A 114 10.13 -24.66 13.32
C SER A 114 9.54 -25.70 12.93
N ALA A 115 9.04 -25.72 12.28
CA ALA A 115 8.54 -26.78 12.12
C ALA A 115 9.17 -27.60 12.93
N GLU A 116 9.42 -26.85 13.23
CA GLU A 116 9.87 -27.22 13.93
C GLU A 116 9.81 -27.86 14.15
#